data_0da3e8b71a3328f1958aa6579890bd8d
#
_entry.id   0da3e8b71a3328f1958aa6579890bd8d
#
_cell.length_a   1.000
_cell.length_b   1.000
_cell.length_c   1.000
_cell.angle_alpha   90.00
_cell.angle_beta   90.00
_cell.angle_gamma   90.00
#
_symmetry.space_group_name_H-M   'P 1'
#
loop_
_entity.id
_entity.type
_entity.pdbx_description
1 polymer ?
#
loop_
_entity_poly.entity_id
_entity_poly.type
_entity_poly.pdbx_seq_one_letter_code
_entity_poly.pdbx_strand_id
1 'polypeptide(L)'
;MRNVYIKEAFDTGVRYDFKGNFDLEGLERGIEEVGPNNVPYIVATITSNSAGGQPVSLANLKAMYSIAKKYDIPVVMDSARFAENAYFIKQREAEYKDWTIEQITRETYKYADMLAMSAKKDAMVPMGGLLCMKDDSFFDVYTECRTLCVVQEGFPTYGGLEGGAMERLAVGLYDGMNLDWLAYRIAQVQYLVDGLEEIGVVCQQAGGHAAFVDAGKLLPHIPADQFPAQALACELYKV
;
A
#
# COMPACT_ATOMS: atom_id res chain seq x y z
N MET A 1 -16.57 2.00 5.90
CA MET A 1 -15.48 2.16 4.92
C MET A 1 -15.93 1.56 3.59
N ARG A 2 -15.73 2.25 2.47
CA ARG A 2 -16.04 1.76 1.12
C ARG A 2 -14.74 1.63 0.34
N ASN A 3 -14.46 0.46 -0.22
CA ASN A 3 -13.32 0.25 -1.10
C ASN A 3 -13.69 0.68 -2.52
N VAL A 4 -12.78 1.40 -3.18
CA VAL A 4 -13.01 1.97 -4.52
C VAL A 4 -11.82 1.61 -5.39
N TYR A 5 -11.80 0.37 -5.88
CA TYR A 5 -10.79 -0.15 -6.79
C TYR A 5 -11.35 -0.25 -8.21
N ILE A 6 -10.46 -0.19 -9.21
CA ILE A 6 -10.82 -0.54 -10.59
C ILE A 6 -11.31 -1.99 -10.65
N LYS A 7 -12.13 -2.30 -11.65
CA LYS A 7 -12.75 -3.63 -11.80
C LYS A 7 -11.72 -4.76 -11.98
N GLU A 8 -10.54 -4.45 -12.52
CA GLU A 8 -9.44 -5.39 -12.75
C GLU A 8 -8.71 -5.80 -11.47
N ALA A 9 -8.88 -5.04 -10.37
CA ALA A 9 -8.10 -5.19 -9.15
C ALA A 9 -8.07 -6.62 -8.59
N PHE A 10 -9.20 -7.30 -8.58
CA PHE A 10 -9.36 -8.64 -8.01
C PHE A 10 -9.53 -9.75 -9.06
N ASP A 11 -9.51 -9.41 -10.35
CA ASP A 11 -9.63 -10.41 -11.40
C ASP A 11 -8.27 -11.07 -11.68
N THR A 12 -8.12 -12.33 -11.25
CA THR A 12 -6.90 -13.12 -11.44
C THR A 12 -6.66 -13.50 -12.91
N GLY A 13 -7.69 -13.41 -13.77
CA GLY A 13 -7.59 -13.67 -15.20
C GLY A 13 -7.10 -12.48 -16.03
N VAL A 14 -7.01 -11.29 -15.43
CA VAL A 14 -6.61 -10.07 -16.13
C VAL A 14 -5.24 -9.61 -15.66
N ARG A 15 -4.36 -9.26 -16.58
CA ARG A 15 -3.09 -8.56 -16.31
C ARG A 15 -3.28 -7.07 -16.55
N TYR A 16 -2.89 -6.25 -15.58
CA TYR A 16 -2.99 -4.79 -15.66
C TYR A 16 -1.87 -4.15 -14.85
N ASP A 17 -1.22 -3.12 -15.40
CA ASP A 17 -0.01 -2.55 -14.82
C ASP A 17 -0.19 -2.01 -13.40
N PHE A 18 -1.36 -1.43 -13.11
CA PHE A 18 -1.64 -0.77 -11.84
C PHE A 18 -3.01 -1.20 -11.27
N LYS A 19 -3.11 -2.46 -10.91
CA LYS A 19 -4.33 -3.04 -10.32
C LYS A 19 -4.74 -2.41 -8.98
N GLY A 20 -3.82 -1.70 -8.30
CA GLY A 20 -4.10 -0.95 -7.10
C GLY A 20 -4.80 0.39 -7.34
N ASN A 21 -5.00 0.81 -8.59
CA ASN A 21 -5.61 2.09 -8.93
C ASN A 21 -7.03 2.23 -8.38
N PHE A 22 -7.38 3.49 -8.08
CA PHE A 22 -8.75 3.89 -7.76
C PHE A 22 -9.63 3.87 -9.02
N ASP A 23 -10.85 3.38 -8.88
CA ASP A 23 -11.96 3.72 -9.77
C ASP A 23 -12.37 5.17 -9.47
N LEU A 24 -11.90 6.10 -10.28
CA LEU A 24 -12.08 7.54 -10.04
C LEU A 24 -13.56 7.98 -10.16
N GLU A 25 -14.30 7.38 -11.09
CA GLU A 25 -15.74 7.64 -11.23
C GLU A 25 -16.51 7.07 -10.04
N GLY A 26 -16.16 5.86 -9.61
CA GLY A 26 -16.72 5.23 -8.43
C GLY A 26 -16.41 5.98 -7.13
N LEU A 27 -15.21 6.57 -7.04
CA LEU A 27 -14.82 7.43 -5.93
C LEU A 27 -15.70 8.68 -5.87
N GLU A 28 -15.80 9.41 -6.96
CA GLU A 28 -16.55 10.64 -7.03
C GLU A 28 -18.05 10.42 -6.76
N ARG A 29 -18.64 9.42 -7.42
CA ARG A 29 -20.01 8.98 -7.16
C ARG A 29 -20.21 8.60 -5.69
N GLY A 30 -19.28 7.88 -5.08
CA GLY A 30 -19.37 7.48 -3.68
C GLY A 30 -19.33 8.67 -2.71
N ILE A 31 -18.55 9.71 -3.02
CA ILE A 31 -18.51 10.96 -2.24
C ILE A 31 -19.87 11.68 -2.35
N GLU A 32 -20.43 11.78 -3.55
CA GLU A 32 -21.73 12.44 -3.80
C GLU A 32 -22.88 11.71 -3.12
N GLU A 33 -22.92 10.36 -3.19
CA GLU A 33 -23.94 9.53 -2.56
C GLU A 33 -23.98 9.67 -1.03
N VAL A 34 -22.79 9.72 -0.39
CA VAL A 34 -22.66 9.83 1.07
C VAL A 34 -22.80 11.27 1.55
N GLY A 35 -22.50 12.22 0.68
CA GLY A 35 -22.35 13.66 0.96
C GLY A 35 -20.93 14.00 1.41
N PRO A 36 -20.27 14.98 0.78
CA PRO A 36 -18.85 15.30 1.06
C PRO A 36 -18.54 15.55 2.53
N ASN A 37 -19.44 16.24 3.25
CA ASN A 37 -19.27 16.53 4.68
C ASN A 37 -19.29 15.29 5.58
N ASN A 38 -19.70 14.14 5.09
CA ASN A 38 -19.73 12.87 5.81
C ASN A 38 -18.52 11.97 5.47
N VAL A 39 -17.62 12.45 4.60
CA VAL A 39 -16.37 11.75 4.23
C VAL A 39 -15.22 12.44 4.94
N PRO A 40 -14.72 11.90 6.07
CA PRO A 40 -13.70 12.57 6.86
C PRO A 40 -12.32 12.58 6.17
N TYR A 41 -12.00 11.57 5.37
CA TYR A 41 -10.76 11.47 4.60
C TYR A 41 -10.84 10.34 3.57
N ILE A 42 -9.94 10.40 2.58
CA ILE A 42 -9.69 9.31 1.62
C ILE A 42 -8.37 8.64 1.99
N VAL A 43 -8.35 7.30 2.00
CA VAL A 43 -7.11 6.55 2.24
C VAL A 43 -6.56 6.03 0.92
N ALA A 44 -5.31 6.41 0.61
CA ALA A 44 -4.53 5.86 -0.51
C ALA A 44 -3.47 4.89 0.02
N THR A 45 -3.67 3.58 -0.16
CA THR A 45 -2.71 2.56 0.26
C THR A 45 -1.77 2.20 -0.88
N ILE A 46 -0.48 2.43 -0.71
CA ILE A 46 0.59 2.18 -1.69
C ILE A 46 1.68 1.24 -1.12
N THR A 47 2.01 0.09 -1.75
CA THR A 47 1.17 -0.64 -2.70
C THR A 47 -0.09 -1.14 -2.01
N SER A 48 -1.17 -1.35 -2.78
CA SER A 48 -2.43 -1.79 -2.17
C SER A 48 -2.37 -3.26 -1.73
N ASN A 49 -2.23 -3.48 -0.42
CA ASN A 49 -2.18 -4.82 0.16
C ASN A 49 -3.49 -5.60 -0.07
N SER A 50 -4.63 -4.93 0.07
CA SER A 50 -5.95 -5.54 -0.12
C SER A 50 -6.20 -6.02 -1.56
N ALA A 51 -5.52 -5.41 -2.54
CA ALA A 51 -5.57 -5.83 -3.94
C ALA A 51 -4.46 -6.85 -4.31
N GLY A 52 -3.80 -7.46 -3.32
CA GLY A 52 -2.72 -8.42 -3.58
C GLY A 52 -1.34 -7.76 -3.77
N GLY A 53 -1.07 -6.67 -3.05
CA GLY A 53 0.20 -5.94 -3.15
C GLY A 53 0.37 -5.19 -4.46
N GLN A 54 -0.74 -4.81 -5.09
CA GLN A 54 -0.72 -4.19 -6.41
C GLN A 54 -0.38 -2.70 -6.33
N PRO A 55 0.44 -2.20 -7.27
CA PRO A 55 0.84 -0.80 -7.29
C PRO A 55 -0.29 0.13 -7.75
N VAL A 56 -0.17 1.38 -7.32
CA VAL A 56 -0.99 2.51 -7.75
C VAL A 56 -0.15 3.44 -8.62
N SER A 57 -0.65 3.82 -9.80
CA SER A 57 0.06 4.73 -10.71
C SER A 57 0.10 6.15 -10.16
N LEU A 58 1.16 6.89 -10.47
CA LEU A 58 1.25 8.28 -10.07
C LEU A 58 0.18 9.14 -10.76
N ALA A 59 -0.14 8.81 -12.01
CA ALA A 59 -1.24 9.46 -12.73
C ALA A 59 -2.60 9.29 -12.01
N ASN A 60 -2.88 8.09 -11.49
CA ASN A 60 -4.13 7.83 -10.76
C ASN A 60 -4.14 8.53 -9.39
N LEU A 61 -3.00 8.58 -8.68
CA LEU A 61 -2.87 9.34 -7.42
C LEU A 61 -3.11 10.83 -7.63
N LYS A 62 -2.56 11.42 -8.71
CA LYS A 62 -2.81 12.82 -9.10
C LYS A 62 -4.30 13.09 -9.32
N ALA A 63 -4.97 12.22 -10.07
CA ALA A 63 -6.39 12.36 -10.38
C ALA A 63 -7.26 12.18 -9.11
N MET A 64 -6.98 11.18 -8.30
CA MET A 64 -7.65 10.95 -7.01
C MET A 64 -7.51 12.16 -6.08
N TYR A 65 -6.30 12.72 -5.97
CA TYR A 65 -6.06 13.91 -5.15
C TYR A 65 -6.83 15.14 -5.67
N SER A 66 -6.93 15.30 -7.00
CA SER A 66 -7.72 16.38 -7.62
C SER A 66 -9.21 16.26 -7.27
N ILE A 67 -9.76 15.03 -7.26
CA ILE A 67 -11.13 14.77 -6.80
C ILE A 67 -11.25 15.12 -5.31
N ALA A 68 -10.33 14.65 -4.47
CA ALA A 68 -10.36 14.96 -3.04
C ALA A 68 -10.39 16.47 -2.78
N LYS A 69 -9.55 17.25 -3.49
CA LYS A 69 -9.50 18.71 -3.37
C LYS A 69 -10.75 19.41 -3.89
N LYS A 70 -11.42 18.87 -4.91
CA LYS A 70 -12.71 19.39 -5.39
C LYS A 70 -13.78 19.41 -4.29
N TYR A 71 -13.74 18.43 -3.39
CA TYR A 71 -14.69 18.26 -2.29
C TYR A 71 -14.13 18.66 -0.92
N ASP A 72 -12.94 19.27 -0.86
CA ASP A 72 -12.22 19.64 0.36
C ASP A 72 -12.04 18.47 1.36
N ILE A 73 -11.78 17.28 0.82
CA ILE A 73 -11.56 16.07 1.61
C ILE A 73 -10.06 15.80 1.76
N PRO A 74 -9.54 15.63 2.98
CA PRO A 74 -8.14 15.27 3.20
C PRO A 74 -7.77 13.89 2.65
N VAL A 75 -6.53 13.73 2.18
CA VAL A 75 -5.98 12.45 1.74
C VAL A 75 -4.95 11.95 2.75
N VAL A 76 -5.19 10.76 3.28
CA VAL A 76 -4.24 10.01 4.11
C VAL A 76 -3.58 8.94 3.25
N MET A 77 -2.25 8.97 3.14
CA MET A 77 -1.51 7.94 2.42
C MET A 77 -0.99 6.88 3.40
N ASP A 78 -1.48 5.65 3.28
CA ASP A 78 -0.84 4.49 3.89
C ASP A 78 0.36 4.10 3.01
N SER A 79 1.54 4.48 3.45
CA SER A 79 2.78 4.42 2.68
C SER A 79 3.75 3.36 3.19
N ALA A 80 3.23 2.32 3.84
CA ALA A 80 4.06 1.23 4.37
C ALA A 80 4.99 0.61 3.31
N ARG A 81 4.60 0.63 2.03
CA ARG A 81 5.35 0.10 0.89
C ARG A 81 5.61 1.15 -0.19
N PHE A 82 6.03 2.30 0.23
CA PHE A 82 6.24 3.48 -0.63
C PHE A 82 7.31 3.26 -1.70
N ALA A 83 8.42 2.61 -1.33
CA ALA A 83 9.53 2.37 -2.24
C ALA A 83 9.18 1.29 -3.28
N GLU A 84 8.46 0.26 -2.86
CA GLU A 84 7.89 -0.77 -3.73
C GLU A 84 6.97 -0.15 -4.79
N ASN A 85 6.06 0.73 -4.38
CA ASN A 85 5.17 1.44 -5.31
C ASN A 85 5.96 2.34 -6.27
N ALA A 86 6.96 3.08 -5.77
CA ALA A 86 7.82 3.93 -6.59
C ALA A 86 8.64 3.12 -7.61
N TYR A 87 9.07 1.91 -7.25
CA TYR A 87 9.71 1.00 -8.18
C TYR A 87 8.80 0.64 -9.36
N PHE A 88 7.55 0.29 -9.11
CA PHE A 88 6.60 -0.01 -10.18
C PHE A 88 6.27 1.19 -11.05
N ILE A 89 6.14 2.38 -10.47
CA ILE A 89 5.98 3.63 -11.24
C ILE A 89 7.18 3.81 -12.18
N LYS A 90 8.41 3.67 -11.67
CA LYS A 90 9.64 3.75 -12.49
C LYS A 90 9.64 2.75 -13.64
N GLN A 91 9.15 1.52 -13.42
CA GLN A 91 9.17 0.47 -14.42
C GLN A 91 8.05 0.59 -15.46
N ARG A 92 6.91 1.19 -15.11
CA ARG A 92 5.67 1.10 -15.89
C ARG A 92 5.15 2.44 -16.41
N GLU A 93 5.54 3.56 -15.83
CA GLU A 93 5.19 4.90 -16.32
C GLU A 93 6.40 5.54 -17.04
N ALA A 94 6.31 5.69 -18.35
CA ALA A 94 7.40 6.14 -19.22
C ALA A 94 8.00 7.50 -18.81
N GLU A 95 7.19 8.37 -18.23
CA GLU A 95 7.59 9.69 -17.73
C GLU A 95 8.64 9.60 -16.60
N TYR A 96 8.60 8.53 -15.78
CA TYR A 96 9.43 8.39 -14.57
C TYR A 96 10.56 7.37 -14.70
N LYS A 97 10.76 6.76 -15.89
CA LYS A 97 11.78 5.71 -16.10
C LYS A 97 13.21 6.15 -15.75
N ASP A 98 13.53 7.44 -15.93
CA ASP A 98 14.86 7.99 -15.67
C ASP A 98 14.97 8.64 -14.28
N TRP A 99 13.88 8.69 -13.50
CA TRP A 99 13.87 9.23 -12.15
C TRP A 99 14.43 8.22 -11.15
N THR A 100 15.02 8.71 -10.05
CA THR A 100 15.37 7.85 -8.92
C THR A 100 14.12 7.44 -8.12
N ILE A 101 14.22 6.37 -7.35
CA ILE A 101 13.13 5.96 -6.44
C ILE A 101 12.79 7.09 -5.46
N GLU A 102 13.80 7.80 -4.95
CA GLU A 102 13.60 8.95 -4.07
C GLU A 102 12.82 10.08 -4.75
N GLN A 103 13.17 10.44 -6.00
CA GLN A 103 12.45 11.47 -6.75
C GLN A 103 10.96 11.10 -6.94
N ILE A 104 10.69 9.85 -7.31
CA ILE A 104 9.31 9.35 -7.49
C ILE A 104 8.57 9.36 -6.14
N THR A 105 9.21 8.93 -5.06
CA THR A 105 8.64 8.94 -3.72
C THR A 105 8.27 10.36 -3.27
N ARG A 106 9.19 11.32 -3.46
CA ARG A 106 8.93 12.73 -3.15
C ARG A 106 7.79 13.32 -3.98
N GLU A 107 7.70 12.96 -5.25
CA GLU A 107 6.60 13.36 -6.11
C GLU A 107 5.27 12.76 -5.63
N THR A 108 5.26 11.47 -5.30
CA THR A 108 4.08 10.75 -4.81
C THR A 108 3.50 11.41 -3.56
N TYR A 109 4.32 11.83 -2.62
CA TYR A 109 3.88 12.45 -1.37
C TYR A 109 3.26 13.85 -1.53
N LYS A 110 3.40 14.49 -2.69
CA LYS A 110 2.69 15.74 -2.97
C LYS A 110 1.17 15.55 -3.06
N TYR A 111 0.72 14.31 -3.29
CA TYR A 111 -0.69 13.95 -3.45
C TYR A 111 -1.27 13.31 -2.18
N ALA A 112 -0.79 13.76 -1.02
CA ALA A 112 -1.31 13.41 0.30
C ALA A 112 -1.24 14.64 1.22
N ASP A 113 -2.16 14.71 2.17
CA ASP A 113 -2.17 15.73 3.22
C ASP A 113 -1.59 15.17 4.52
N MET A 114 -1.76 13.87 4.71
CA MET A 114 -1.26 13.11 5.85
C MET A 114 -0.66 11.79 5.37
N LEU A 115 0.27 11.26 6.15
CA LEU A 115 0.97 10.02 5.88
C LEU A 115 0.96 9.16 7.13
N ALA A 116 0.60 7.89 6.96
CA ALA A 116 0.80 6.84 7.96
C ALA A 116 1.66 5.74 7.37
N MET A 117 2.66 5.27 8.13
CA MET A 117 3.60 4.24 7.67
C MET A 117 3.87 3.22 8.75
N SER A 118 3.73 1.95 8.41
CA SER A 118 4.35 0.88 9.18
C SER A 118 5.80 0.72 8.75
N ALA A 119 6.73 1.08 9.62
CA ALA A 119 8.16 1.12 9.30
C ALA A 119 8.81 -0.27 9.13
N LYS A 120 8.15 -1.35 9.59
CA LYS A 120 8.63 -2.73 9.47
C LYS A 120 8.50 -3.33 8.06
N LYS A 121 8.29 -2.52 7.04
CA LYS A 121 8.20 -2.90 5.63
C LYS A 121 9.32 -2.21 4.84
N ASP A 122 9.01 -1.24 3.98
CA ASP A 122 10.03 -0.61 3.14
C ASP A 122 11.05 0.23 3.91
N ALA A 123 10.73 0.69 5.14
CA ALA A 123 11.72 1.35 5.99
C ALA A 123 12.65 0.38 6.73
N MET A 124 12.55 -0.94 6.47
CA MET A 124 13.53 -1.98 6.82
C MET A 124 13.89 -2.11 8.31
N VAL A 125 12.98 -1.74 9.23
CA VAL A 125 13.18 -1.86 10.67
C VAL A 125 12.27 -2.93 11.28
N PRO A 126 12.67 -3.57 12.39
CA PRO A 126 11.88 -4.65 13.00
C PRO A 126 10.57 -4.17 13.63
N MET A 127 10.49 -2.89 14.02
CA MET A 127 9.30 -2.28 14.61
C MET A 127 9.30 -0.78 14.37
N GLY A 128 8.15 -0.17 14.60
CA GLY A 128 7.97 1.26 14.53
C GLY A 128 6.97 1.68 13.47
N GLY A 129 6.64 2.93 13.50
CA GLY A 129 5.76 3.60 12.57
C GLY A 129 6.09 5.07 12.47
N LEU A 130 5.53 5.71 11.47
CA LEU A 130 5.68 7.14 11.21
C LEU A 130 4.31 7.71 10.88
N LEU A 131 4.00 8.85 11.50
CA LEU A 131 2.83 9.65 11.22
C LEU A 131 3.29 11.07 10.89
N CYS A 132 2.93 11.58 9.72
CA CYS A 132 3.29 12.92 9.27
C CYS A 132 2.05 13.66 8.77
N MET A 133 2.09 14.98 8.93
CA MET A 133 1.12 15.92 8.38
C MET A 133 1.84 16.88 7.44
N LYS A 134 1.15 17.36 6.42
CA LYS A 134 1.74 18.19 5.37
C LYS A 134 2.17 19.57 5.89
N ASP A 135 1.33 20.16 6.71
CA ASP A 135 1.49 21.52 7.23
C ASP A 135 0.67 21.75 8.50
N ASP A 136 0.75 22.98 9.03
CA ASP A 136 0.11 23.38 10.29
C ASP A 136 -1.42 23.42 10.23
N SER A 137 -2.05 23.31 9.05
CA SER A 137 -3.51 23.21 8.94
C SER A 137 -4.08 21.97 9.61
N PHE A 138 -3.26 20.94 9.81
CA PHE A 138 -3.61 19.68 10.50
C PHE A 138 -3.08 19.61 11.94
N PHE A 139 -2.67 20.74 12.54
CA PHE A 139 -2.02 20.74 13.86
C PHE A 139 -2.88 20.14 14.97
N ASP A 140 -4.19 20.40 14.97
CA ASP A 140 -5.10 19.83 15.96
C ASP A 140 -5.19 18.30 15.82
N VAL A 141 -5.36 17.80 14.60
CA VAL A 141 -5.36 16.36 14.28
C VAL A 141 -4.03 15.73 14.68
N TYR A 142 -2.92 16.38 14.34
CA TYR A 142 -1.58 15.93 14.75
C TYR A 142 -1.45 15.82 16.27
N THR A 143 -1.93 16.83 17.01
CA THR A 143 -1.86 16.87 18.46
C THR A 143 -2.67 15.74 19.12
N GLU A 144 -3.87 15.48 18.61
CA GLU A 144 -4.69 14.36 19.06
C GLU A 144 -4.04 13.00 18.75
N CYS A 145 -3.58 12.80 17.52
CA CYS A 145 -2.86 11.59 17.12
C CYS A 145 -1.62 11.35 17.97
N ARG A 146 -0.82 12.39 18.21
CA ARG A 146 0.37 12.31 19.08
C ARG A 146 -0.03 11.91 20.51
N THR A 147 -1.07 12.49 21.05
CA THR A 147 -1.57 12.17 22.41
C THR A 147 -2.01 10.70 22.47
N LEU A 148 -2.75 10.22 21.47
CA LEU A 148 -3.15 8.82 21.37
C LEU A 148 -1.95 7.89 21.26
N CYS A 149 -0.95 8.22 20.42
CA CYS A 149 0.28 7.44 20.33
C CYS A 149 1.01 7.34 21.67
N VAL A 150 1.11 8.45 22.42
CA VAL A 150 1.73 8.46 23.76
C VAL A 150 0.95 7.56 24.73
N VAL A 151 -0.37 7.61 24.70
CA VAL A 151 -1.22 6.79 25.59
C VAL A 151 -1.15 5.30 25.25
N GLN A 152 -1.12 4.96 23.96
CA GLN A 152 -1.17 3.57 23.47
C GLN A 152 0.21 2.90 23.42
N GLU A 153 1.23 3.64 22.95
CA GLU A 153 2.57 3.09 22.67
C GLU A 153 3.62 3.50 23.72
N GLY A 154 3.34 4.51 24.53
CA GLY A 154 4.25 5.06 25.56
C GLY A 154 5.06 6.26 25.07
N PHE A 155 5.76 6.89 26.03
CA PHE A 155 6.66 8.01 25.77
C PHE A 155 7.94 7.53 25.06
N PRO A 156 8.63 8.41 24.30
CA PRO A 156 9.93 8.07 23.69
C PRO A 156 10.99 7.62 24.70
N THR A 157 10.87 8.05 25.96
CA THR A 157 11.81 7.69 27.04
C THR A 157 11.49 6.39 27.76
N TYR A 158 10.26 5.89 27.63
CA TYR A 158 9.84 4.60 28.17
C TYR A 158 8.59 4.09 27.41
N GLY A 159 8.68 2.93 26.82
CA GLY A 159 7.57 2.29 26.09
C GLY A 159 7.38 2.70 24.64
N GLY A 160 7.90 3.87 24.19
CA GLY A 160 7.96 4.26 22.78
C GLY A 160 9.25 3.75 22.10
N LEU A 161 9.52 4.24 20.87
CA LEU A 161 10.75 3.90 20.16
C LEU A 161 11.97 4.49 20.86
N GLU A 162 12.96 3.65 21.12
CA GLU A 162 14.26 4.08 21.65
C GLU A 162 15.08 4.81 20.57
N GLY A 163 16.10 5.60 20.99
CA GLY A 163 16.91 6.41 20.08
C GLY A 163 17.56 5.62 18.95
N GLY A 164 18.11 4.43 19.25
CA GLY A 164 18.70 3.56 18.24
C GLY A 164 17.68 3.00 17.24
N ALA A 165 16.42 2.79 17.65
CA ALA A 165 15.36 2.40 16.74
C ALA A 165 14.96 3.54 15.79
N MET A 166 14.94 4.79 16.31
CA MET A 166 14.69 5.97 15.48
C MET A 166 15.82 6.21 14.47
N GLU A 167 17.06 6.03 14.89
CA GLU A 167 18.22 6.12 13.99
C GLU A 167 18.17 5.06 12.88
N ARG A 168 17.90 3.80 13.25
CA ARG A 168 17.69 2.72 12.27
C ARG A 168 16.56 3.04 11.29
N LEU A 169 15.46 3.63 11.77
CA LEU A 169 14.36 4.05 10.91
C LEU A 169 14.81 5.13 9.92
N ALA A 170 15.56 6.13 10.38
CA ALA A 170 16.06 7.19 9.50
C ALA A 170 16.96 6.64 8.39
N VAL A 171 17.86 5.71 8.71
CA VAL A 171 18.71 5.01 7.73
C VAL A 171 17.88 4.11 6.83
N GLY A 172 16.98 3.31 7.41
CA GLY A 172 16.17 2.33 6.69
C GLY A 172 15.24 2.94 5.65
N LEU A 173 14.77 4.18 5.86
CA LEU A 173 13.98 4.92 4.86
C LEU A 173 14.77 5.15 3.56
N TYR A 174 16.09 5.38 3.65
CA TYR A 174 16.95 5.53 2.46
C TYR A 174 17.37 4.17 1.89
N ASP A 175 17.73 3.23 2.73
CA ASP A 175 18.13 1.87 2.30
C ASP A 175 16.98 1.16 1.58
N GLY A 176 15.75 1.33 2.03
CA GLY A 176 14.56 0.79 1.38
C GLY A 176 14.31 1.31 -0.04
N MET A 177 14.89 2.47 -0.38
CA MET A 177 14.83 3.04 -1.74
C MET A 177 15.95 2.54 -2.67
N ASN A 178 16.80 1.62 -2.22
CA ASN A 178 17.86 1.05 -3.05
C ASN A 178 17.25 0.29 -4.24
N LEU A 179 17.60 0.70 -5.46
CA LEU A 179 17.02 0.15 -6.68
C LEU A 179 17.33 -1.34 -6.88
N ASP A 180 18.57 -1.75 -6.61
CA ASP A 180 19.00 -3.14 -6.81
C ASP A 180 18.32 -4.07 -5.80
N TRP A 181 18.17 -3.60 -4.56
CA TRP A 181 17.41 -4.32 -3.53
C TRP A 181 15.93 -4.50 -3.92
N LEU A 182 15.29 -3.42 -4.38
CA LEU A 182 13.89 -3.47 -4.82
C LEU A 182 13.72 -4.41 -6.03
N ALA A 183 14.60 -4.28 -7.03
CA ALA A 183 14.58 -5.15 -8.21
C ALA A 183 14.72 -6.62 -7.83
N TYR A 184 15.68 -6.96 -6.96
CA TYR A 184 15.91 -8.32 -6.49
C TYR A 184 14.71 -8.88 -5.73
N ARG A 185 14.20 -8.13 -4.75
CA ARG A 185 13.08 -8.56 -3.91
C ARG A 185 11.79 -8.77 -4.71
N ILE A 186 11.47 -7.83 -5.60
CA ILE A 186 10.25 -7.90 -6.42
C ILE A 186 10.36 -9.03 -7.44
N ALA A 187 11.54 -9.25 -8.03
CA ALA A 187 11.77 -10.36 -8.95
C ALA A 187 11.57 -11.73 -8.28
N GLN A 188 11.86 -11.88 -6.98
CA GLN A 188 11.58 -13.13 -6.26
C GLN A 188 10.07 -13.43 -6.17
N VAL A 189 9.24 -12.40 -5.98
CA VAL A 189 7.78 -12.56 -5.96
C VAL A 189 7.28 -12.99 -7.34
N GLN A 190 7.77 -12.34 -8.40
CA GLN A 190 7.43 -12.71 -9.77
C GLN A 190 7.83 -14.15 -10.06
N TYR A 191 9.07 -14.54 -9.73
CA TYR A 191 9.57 -15.91 -9.93
C TYR A 191 8.70 -16.96 -9.23
N LEU A 192 8.27 -16.67 -7.98
CA LEU A 192 7.40 -17.59 -7.25
C LEU A 192 6.01 -17.70 -7.91
N VAL A 193 5.43 -16.57 -8.34
CA VAL A 193 4.12 -16.58 -9.03
C VAL A 193 4.21 -17.34 -10.35
N ASP A 194 5.24 -17.09 -11.16
CA ASP A 194 5.45 -17.78 -12.43
C ASP A 194 5.57 -19.30 -12.23
N GLY A 195 6.38 -19.75 -11.26
CA GLY A 195 6.53 -21.16 -10.95
C GLY A 195 5.25 -21.82 -10.43
N LEU A 196 4.42 -21.10 -9.68
CA LEU A 196 3.10 -21.59 -9.25
C LEU A 196 2.14 -21.69 -10.44
N GLU A 197 2.13 -20.71 -11.34
CA GLU A 197 1.30 -20.73 -12.54
C GLU A 197 1.71 -21.84 -13.52
N GLU A 198 3.01 -22.13 -13.67
CA GLU A 198 3.52 -23.25 -14.49
C GLU A 198 2.97 -24.62 -14.07
N ILE A 199 2.69 -24.81 -12.78
CA ILE A 199 2.08 -26.05 -12.27
C ILE A 199 0.54 -25.97 -12.17
N GLY A 200 -0.08 -24.92 -12.73
CA GLY A 200 -1.53 -24.77 -12.82
C GLY A 200 -2.19 -24.13 -11.60
N VAL A 201 -1.43 -23.54 -10.68
CA VAL A 201 -2.00 -22.78 -9.57
C VAL A 201 -2.40 -21.40 -10.05
N VAL A 202 -3.65 -21.01 -9.85
CA VAL A 202 -4.15 -19.69 -10.21
C VAL A 202 -3.71 -18.67 -9.16
N CYS A 203 -2.93 -17.69 -9.59
CA CYS A 203 -2.45 -16.61 -8.75
C CYS A 203 -2.98 -15.24 -9.18
N GLN A 204 -3.08 -14.32 -8.23
CA GLN A 204 -3.14 -12.90 -8.54
C GLN A 204 -1.83 -12.51 -9.23
N GLN A 205 -1.91 -11.59 -10.19
CA GLN A 205 -0.70 -11.00 -10.79
C GLN A 205 0.31 -10.63 -9.71
N ALA A 206 1.59 -10.94 -9.91
CA ALA A 206 2.62 -10.63 -8.96
C ALA A 206 2.62 -9.13 -8.60
N GLY A 207 2.47 -8.86 -7.33
CA GLY A 207 2.67 -7.55 -6.72
C GLY A 207 4.09 -7.41 -6.19
N GLY A 208 4.29 -6.53 -5.21
CA GLY A 208 5.64 -6.22 -4.74
C GLY A 208 6.17 -7.12 -3.62
N HIS A 209 5.32 -7.78 -2.81
CA HIS A 209 5.77 -8.35 -1.54
C HIS A 209 5.27 -9.76 -1.21
N ALA A 210 4.34 -10.30 -1.97
CA ALA A 210 3.81 -11.64 -1.74
C ALA A 210 3.17 -12.24 -3.00
N ALA A 211 3.18 -13.58 -3.07
CA ALA A 211 2.36 -14.33 -4.01
C ALA A 211 0.97 -14.58 -3.37
N PHE A 212 -0.08 -14.29 -4.12
CA PHE A 212 -1.46 -14.46 -3.68
C PHE A 212 -2.13 -15.53 -4.54
N VAL A 213 -2.41 -16.69 -3.93
CA VAL A 213 -3.08 -17.82 -4.58
C VAL A 213 -4.59 -17.62 -4.51
N ASP A 214 -5.29 -17.84 -5.62
CA ASP A 214 -6.75 -17.94 -5.65
C ASP A 214 -7.17 -19.32 -5.14
N ALA A 215 -7.31 -19.43 -3.83
CA ALA A 215 -7.63 -20.70 -3.17
C ALA A 215 -9.01 -21.24 -3.57
N GLY A 216 -9.97 -20.38 -3.94
CA GLY A 216 -11.26 -20.80 -4.43
C GLY A 216 -11.18 -21.51 -5.77
N LYS A 217 -10.30 -21.06 -6.65
CA LYS A 217 -10.02 -21.74 -7.93
C LYS A 217 -9.14 -22.97 -7.77
N LEU A 218 -8.22 -22.97 -6.81
CA LEU A 218 -7.35 -24.11 -6.52
C LEU A 218 -8.13 -25.27 -5.84
N LEU A 219 -9.07 -24.95 -4.96
CA LEU A 219 -9.85 -25.89 -4.16
C LEU A 219 -11.36 -25.73 -4.43
N PRO A 220 -11.83 -25.95 -5.68
CA PRO A 220 -13.21 -25.65 -6.07
C PRO A 220 -14.26 -26.53 -5.37
N HIS A 221 -13.83 -27.61 -4.72
CA HIS A 221 -14.67 -28.51 -3.93
C HIS A 221 -14.97 -27.97 -2.52
N ILE A 222 -14.26 -26.93 -2.07
CA ILE A 222 -14.51 -26.26 -0.79
C ILE A 222 -15.31 -24.99 -1.05
N PRO A 223 -16.57 -24.90 -0.59
CA PRO A 223 -17.39 -23.70 -0.75
C PRO A 223 -16.76 -22.47 -0.07
N ALA A 224 -17.07 -21.28 -0.56
CA ALA A 224 -16.48 -20.03 -0.06
C ALA A 224 -16.75 -19.79 1.44
N ASP A 225 -17.91 -20.20 1.95
CA ASP A 225 -18.31 -20.13 3.36
C ASP A 225 -17.57 -21.14 4.27
N GLN A 226 -16.82 -22.06 3.68
CA GLN A 226 -15.91 -22.98 4.38
C GLN A 226 -14.43 -22.59 4.26
N PHE A 227 -14.16 -21.36 3.83
CA PHE A 227 -12.83 -20.75 3.86
C PHE A 227 -11.71 -21.55 3.17
N PRO A 228 -11.75 -21.74 1.84
CA PRO A 228 -10.75 -22.53 1.12
C PRO A 228 -9.31 -22.03 1.32
N ALA A 229 -9.10 -20.72 1.50
CA ALA A 229 -7.78 -20.17 1.80
C ALA A 229 -7.24 -20.62 3.17
N GLN A 230 -8.10 -20.74 4.17
CA GLN A 230 -7.74 -21.26 5.49
C GLN A 230 -7.41 -22.76 5.41
N ALA A 231 -8.21 -23.52 4.65
CA ALA A 231 -7.95 -24.95 4.43
C ALA A 231 -6.58 -25.16 3.77
N LEU A 232 -6.25 -24.37 2.73
CA LEU A 232 -4.93 -24.41 2.08
C LEU A 232 -3.81 -24.10 3.08
N ALA A 233 -3.96 -23.05 3.89
CA ALA A 233 -2.96 -22.69 4.90
C ALA A 233 -2.75 -23.82 5.92
N CYS A 234 -3.82 -24.47 6.39
CA CYS A 234 -3.72 -25.59 7.31
C CYS A 234 -2.98 -26.79 6.70
N GLU A 235 -3.21 -27.09 5.42
CA GLU A 235 -2.47 -28.19 4.75
C GLU A 235 -0.98 -27.86 4.55
N LEU A 236 -0.67 -26.62 4.18
CA LEU A 236 0.73 -26.18 4.09
C LEU A 236 1.48 -26.22 5.42
N TYR A 237 0.77 -26.09 6.55
CA TYR A 237 1.38 -26.20 7.88
C TYR A 237 1.79 -27.64 8.26
N LYS A 238 1.31 -28.64 7.53
CA LYS A 238 1.61 -30.06 7.80
C LYS A 238 2.87 -30.56 7.09
N VAL A 239 3.38 -29.75 6.14
CA VAL A 239 4.56 -30.08 5.32
C VAL A 239 5.80 -29.42 5.92
#